data_201011976d49989072f1b17547e7ddd1
#
_entry.id   201011976d49989072f1b17547e7ddd1
#
_cell.length_a   1.000
_cell.length_b   1.000
_cell.length_c   1.000
_cell.angle_alpha   90.00
_cell.angle_beta   90.00
_cell.angle_gamma   90.00
#
_symmetry.space_group_name_H-M   'P 1'
#
loop_
_entity.id
_entity.type
_entity.pdbx_description
1 polymer ?
#
loop_
_entity_poly.entity_id
_entity_poly.type
_entity_poly.pdbx_seq_one_letter_code
_entity_poly.pdbx_strand_id
1 'polypeptide(L)'
;MRDKNRSEKVHLLALLALLILFTSRTVAQSTAGESEISLNLPAETAGEWRASSQSEVKNRDQWIIATESAQGEILAEYGLKRVITRRYRHRNWNSIVRVFIFRQTAGAYGWWTFVRREGGAGKSSRQQGPVVIEAVVEGSGESAGEGLGEAPLSSLLDDLTKLLPPNDGQTPVLLAHLPGVEAGLVAGSETYLVGPKALARDALFAGRTSLIEFSGLPDIVTADYRRGATSARLLLVEYHTPQAATESLRRWEEDLGRQPAPPEMTRTVKRIGNYIAELTGNSDQSFTADILGKIRYEQRIYWAGKKVSDIPLQFRPLDSSVLREATRTGTIIVQSLIWIGMMMIIIFGAGLLVGGIFFYWRRFSQQRKGTDNHFSDGGGSIVLNLHDKE
;
A
#
# COMPACT_ATOMS: atom_id res chain seq x y z
N MET A 1 -9.24 -7.69 64.81
CA MET A 1 -8.21 -8.01 63.81
C MET A 1 -8.75 -8.45 62.44
N ARG A 2 -10.08 -8.54 62.27
CA ARG A 2 -10.75 -8.98 61.03
C ARG A 2 -11.07 -7.85 60.04
N ASP A 3 -11.17 -6.59 60.46
CA ASP A 3 -11.61 -5.48 59.61
C ASP A 3 -10.52 -4.86 58.74
N LYS A 4 -9.25 -4.95 59.14
CA LYS A 4 -8.16 -4.33 58.38
C LYS A 4 -7.90 -5.04 57.05
N ASN A 5 -8.17 -6.36 56.96
CA ASN A 5 -7.99 -7.15 55.76
C ASN A 5 -9.07 -6.95 54.69
N ARG A 6 -10.21 -6.36 55.09
CA ARG A 6 -11.33 -6.08 54.19
C ARG A 6 -11.14 -4.76 53.44
N SER A 7 -10.54 -3.77 54.12
CA SER A 7 -10.21 -2.47 53.49
C SER A 7 -9.13 -2.60 52.40
N GLU A 8 -8.09 -3.40 52.64
CA GLU A 8 -7.02 -3.59 51.65
C GLU A 8 -7.48 -4.30 50.37
N LYS A 9 -8.40 -5.28 50.48
CA LYS A 9 -9.00 -5.96 49.34
C LYS A 9 -9.91 -5.05 48.51
N VAL A 10 -10.60 -4.10 49.13
CA VAL A 10 -11.45 -3.14 48.43
C VAL A 10 -10.60 -2.13 47.65
N HIS A 11 -9.49 -1.67 48.21
CA HIS A 11 -8.58 -0.77 47.49
C HIS A 11 -7.86 -1.45 46.31
N LEU A 12 -7.50 -2.73 46.46
CA LEU A 12 -6.87 -3.50 45.36
C LEU A 12 -7.87 -3.73 44.21
N LEU A 13 -9.12 -4.05 44.51
CA LEU A 13 -10.19 -4.21 43.52
C LEU A 13 -10.54 -2.89 42.83
N ALA A 14 -10.56 -1.77 43.57
CA ALA A 14 -10.79 -0.45 42.98
C ALA A 14 -9.65 -0.03 42.03
N LEU A 15 -8.40 -0.35 42.36
CA LEU A 15 -7.25 -0.08 41.53
C LEU A 15 -7.26 -0.94 40.25
N LEU A 16 -7.66 -2.20 40.36
CA LEU A 16 -7.80 -3.12 39.21
C LEU A 16 -8.96 -2.67 38.30
N ALA A 17 -10.08 -2.22 38.87
CA ALA A 17 -11.21 -1.69 38.10
C ALA A 17 -10.83 -0.38 37.37
N LEU A 18 -10.04 0.48 38.01
CA LEU A 18 -9.53 1.72 37.39
C LEU A 18 -8.58 1.41 36.22
N LEU A 19 -7.74 0.39 36.37
CA LEU A 19 -6.81 -0.06 35.33
C LEU A 19 -7.56 -0.61 34.09
N ILE A 20 -8.64 -1.37 34.33
CA ILE A 20 -9.50 -1.92 33.26
C ILE A 20 -10.27 -0.82 32.55
N LEU A 21 -10.73 0.20 33.27
CA LEU A 21 -11.42 1.37 32.68
C LEU A 21 -10.48 2.25 31.83
N PHE A 22 -9.21 2.32 32.19
CA PHE A 22 -8.21 3.07 31.39
C PHE A 22 -7.83 2.33 30.10
N THR A 23 -7.75 0.99 30.11
CA THR A 23 -7.44 0.20 28.92
C THR A 23 -8.59 0.15 27.91
N SER A 24 -9.83 0.22 28.36
CA SER A 24 -11.00 0.20 27.47
C SER A 24 -11.22 1.52 26.70
N ARG A 25 -10.71 2.65 27.18
CA ARG A 25 -10.83 3.94 26.48
C ARG A 25 -9.83 4.15 25.34
N THR A 26 -8.70 3.44 25.35
CA THR A 26 -7.65 3.58 24.33
C THR A 26 -7.90 2.78 23.06
N VAL A 27 -8.77 1.77 23.07
CA VAL A 27 -9.08 0.97 21.87
C VAL A 27 -10.14 1.64 20.98
N ALA A 28 -10.96 2.55 21.52
CA ALA A 28 -12.06 3.18 20.77
C ALA A 28 -11.64 4.40 19.91
N GLN A 29 -10.40 4.86 19.97
CA GLN A 29 -9.96 6.06 19.25
C GLN A 29 -9.14 5.82 17.97
N SER A 30 -8.90 4.58 17.57
CA SER A 30 -8.07 4.25 16.39
C SER A 30 -8.84 4.13 15.07
N THR A 31 -10.15 4.38 15.05
CA THR A 31 -10.95 4.36 13.80
C THR A 31 -11.37 5.75 13.32
N ALA A 32 -10.74 6.80 13.79
CA ALA A 32 -11.03 8.16 13.35
C ALA A 32 -10.36 8.46 12.01
N GLY A 33 -11.14 8.44 10.94
CA GLY A 33 -10.93 9.30 9.79
C GLY A 33 -10.46 8.67 8.48
N GLU A 34 -10.91 7.49 8.09
CA GLU A 34 -11.14 7.31 6.65
C GLU A 34 -12.40 8.12 6.32
N SER A 35 -12.23 9.34 5.79
CA SER A 35 -13.34 10.11 5.25
C SER A 35 -13.96 9.28 4.11
N GLU A 36 -15.08 8.66 4.42
CA GLU A 36 -15.78 7.85 3.45
C GLU A 36 -16.22 8.79 2.32
N ILE A 37 -15.66 8.61 1.12
CA ILE A 37 -16.06 9.38 -0.05
C ILE A 37 -17.51 9.02 -0.32
N SER A 38 -18.44 9.84 0.18
CA SER A 38 -19.85 9.71 -0.13
C SER A 38 -20.10 10.37 -1.46
N LEU A 39 -20.11 9.59 -2.54
CA LEU A 39 -20.43 10.07 -3.87
C LEU A 39 -21.87 9.70 -4.19
N ASN A 40 -22.71 10.71 -4.36
CA ASN A 40 -24.06 10.53 -4.86
C ASN A 40 -24.11 10.93 -6.34
N LEU A 41 -24.35 9.96 -7.21
CA LEU A 41 -24.48 10.20 -8.64
C LEU A 41 -25.79 10.98 -8.91
N PRO A 42 -25.77 12.10 -9.67
CA PRO A 42 -26.93 12.96 -9.88
C PRO A 42 -28.01 12.30 -10.73
N ALA A 43 -29.25 12.69 -10.54
CA ALA A 43 -30.37 12.24 -11.38
C ALA A 43 -30.31 12.81 -12.81
N GLU A 44 -29.71 13.99 -12.98
CA GLU A 44 -29.52 14.66 -14.27
C GLU A 44 -28.18 15.38 -14.28
N THR A 45 -27.51 15.40 -15.44
CA THR A 45 -26.21 16.09 -15.63
C THR A 45 -26.42 17.29 -16.56
N ALA A 46 -25.45 18.22 -16.58
CA ALA A 46 -25.48 19.41 -17.45
C ALA A 46 -25.51 19.03 -18.95
N GLY A 47 -24.97 17.87 -19.32
CA GLY A 47 -25.01 17.29 -20.68
C GLY A 47 -26.32 16.59 -21.03
N GLU A 48 -27.44 16.88 -20.34
CA GLU A 48 -28.79 16.33 -20.58
C GLU A 48 -28.89 14.79 -20.39
N TRP A 49 -27.92 14.17 -19.73
CA TRP A 49 -28.03 12.78 -19.35
C TRP A 49 -28.92 12.63 -18.13
N ARG A 50 -29.95 11.80 -18.24
CA ARG A 50 -30.90 11.51 -17.17
C ARG A 50 -30.69 10.08 -16.64
N ALA A 51 -30.67 9.93 -15.33
CA ALA A 51 -30.61 8.61 -14.71
C ALA A 51 -31.88 7.81 -15.04
N SER A 52 -31.71 6.61 -15.55
CA SER A 52 -32.78 5.65 -15.84
C SER A 52 -32.89 4.56 -14.75
N SER A 53 -32.01 4.56 -13.76
CA SER A 53 -32.04 3.66 -12.60
C SER A 53 -31.64 4.35 -11.30
N GLN A 54 -31.90 3.72 -10.17
CA GLN A 54 -31.30 4.09 -8.90
C GLN A 54 -29.83 3.70 -8.89
N SER A 55 -29.02 4.37 -8.05
CA SER A 55 -27.61 3.99 -7.83
C SER A 55 -27.56 2.70 -7.05
N GLU A 56 -26.82 1.74 -7.55
CA GLU A 56 -26.48 0.49 -6.86
C GLU A 56 -25.06 0.60 -6.31
N VAL A 57 -24.89 0.35 -5.01
CA VAL A 57 -23.59 0.38 -4.33
C VAL A 57 -23.23 -1.03 -3.92
N LYS A 58 -22.08 -1.51 -4.37
CA LYS A 58 -21.50 -2.81 -3.99
C LYS A 58 -20.13 -2.58 -3.33
N ASN A 59 -19.88 -3.22 -2.20
CA ASN A 59 -18.53 -3.28 -1.65
C ASN A 59 -17.66 -4.21 -2.50
N ARG A 60 -16.33 -4.23 -2.22
CA ARG A 60 -15.38 -5.05 -2.95
C ARG A 60 -15.83 -6.50 -3.09
N ASP A 61 -16.20 -7.14 -1.99
CA ASP A 61 -16.48 -8.58 -1.97
C ASP A 61 -17.79 -8.90 -2.72
N GLN A 62 -18.81 -8.07 -2.56
CA GLN A 62 -20.04 -8.16 -3.35
C GLN A 62 -19.81 -7.97 -4.83
N TRP A 63 -18.89 -7.07 -5.21
CA TRP A 63 -18.55 -6.81 -6.61
C TRP A 63 -17.80 -8.00 -7.21
N ILE A 64 -16.80 -8.54 -6.52
CA ILE A 64 -16.01 -9.69 -6.98
C ILE A 64 -16.92 -10.90 -7.20
N ILE A 65 -17.81 -11.20 -6.24
CA ILE A 65 -18.77 -12.31 -6.34
C ILE A 65 -19.72 -12.10 -7.52
N ALA A 66 -20.26 -10.88 -7.69
CA ALA A 66 -21.22 -10.60 -8.76
C ALA A 66 -20.58 -10.60 -10.15
N THR A 67 -19.29 -10.39 -10.26
CA THR A 67 -18.59 -10.30 -11.55
C THR A 67 -18.03 -11.64 -11.98
N GLU A 68 -17.79 -12.58 -11.05
CA GLU A 68 -17.24 -13.96 -11.25
C GLU A 68 -16.07 -14.01 -12.25
N SER A 69 -15.33 -12.91 -12.38
CA SER A 69 -14.32 -12.75 -13.44
C SER A 69 -12.93 -12.50 -12.86
N ALA A 70 -11.91 -12.88 -13.64
CA ALA A 70 -10.52 -12.54 -13.39
C ALA A 70 -10.31 -11.03 -13.16
N GLN A 71 -11.20 -10.18 -13.67
CA GLN A 71 -11.20 -8.74 -13.46
C GLN A 71 -11.46 -8.34 -12.00
N GLY A 72 -12.31 -9.10 -11.28
CA GLY A 72 -12.56 -8.87 -9.84
C GLY A 72 -11.30 -9.06 -9.00
N GLU A 73 -10.50 -10.06 -9.32
CA GLU A 73 -9.23 -10.32 -8.61
C GLU A 73 -8.19 -9.24 -8.88
N ILE A 74 -8.12 -8.73 -10.11
CA ILE A 74 -7.25 -7.61 -10.49
C ILE A 74 -7.66 -6.34 -9.74
N LEU A 75 -8.96 -6.04 -9.68
CA LEU A 75 -9.49 -4.91 -8.91
C LEU A 75 -9.14 -4.99 -7.42
N ALA A 76 -9.12 -6.21 -6.87
CA ALA A 76 -8.69 -6.42 -5.48
C ALA A 76 -7.19 -6.09 -5.28
N GLU A 77 -6.32 -6.43 -6.23
CA GLU A 77 -4.90 -6.05 -6.20
C GLU A 77 -4.72 -4.52 -6.20
N TYR A 78 -5.51 -3.80 -7.00
CA TYR A 78 -5.50 -2.33 -7.02
C TYR A 78 -6.13 -1.69 -5.77
N GLY A 79 -6.65 -2.50 -4.85
CA GLY A 79 -7.20 -2.01 -3.59
C GLY A 79 -8.60 -1.42 -3.72
N LEU A 80 -9.46 -1.98 -4.58
CA LEU A 80 -10.86 -1.60 -4.68
C LEU A 80 -11.55 -1.63 -3.31
N LYS A 81 -12.27 -0.57 -2.97
CA LYS A 81 -13.14 -0.47 -1.79
C LYS A 81 -14.59 -0.78 -2.14
N ARG A 82 -15.12 -0.07 -3.13
CA ARG A 82 -16.52 -0.21 -3.56
C ARG A 82 -16.72 0.27 -4.98
N VAL A 83 -17.83 -0.15 -5.57
CA VAL A 83 -18.30 0.29 -6.89
C VAL A 83 -19.71 0.85 -6.77
N ILE A 84 -19.95 1.98 -7.40
CA ILE A 84 -21.27 2.58 -7.54
C ILE A 84 -21.65 2.46 -9.01
N THR A 85 -22.80 1.86 -9.31
CA THR A 85 -23.29 1.67 -10.67
C THR A 85 -24.59 2.43 -10.83
N ARG A 86 -24.72 3.15 -11.94
CA ARG A 86 -25.97 3.82 -12.33
C ARG A 86 -26.11 3.83 -13.84
N ARG A 87 -27.36 3.66 -14.33
CA ARG A 87 -27.67 3.80 -15.75
C ARG A 87 -28.14 5.21 -16.06
N TYR A 88 -27.66 5.71 -17.20
CA TYR A 88 -28.05 7.02 -17.74
C TYR A 88 -28.55 6.86 -19.15
N ARG A 89 -29.49 7.76 -19.54
CA ARG A 89 -30.05 7.86 -20.88
C ARG A 89 -29.91 9.29 -21.39
N HIS A 90 -29.47 9.41 -22.63
CA HIS A 90 -29.42 10.66 -23.36
C HIS A 90 -29.92 10.41 -24.79
N ARG A 91 -31.10 10.97 -25.17
CA ARG A 91 -31.72 10.69 -26.45
C ARG A 91 -31.89 9.19 -26.72
N ASN A 92 -31.19 8.67 -27.73
CA ASN A 92 -31.21 7.27 -28.12
C ASN A 92 -30.08 6.46 -27.47
N TRP A 93 -29.23 7.07 -26.63
CA TRP A 93 -28.11 6.43 -26.00
C TRP A 93 -28.44 5.97 -24.57
N ASN A 94 -28.13 4.75 -24.29
CA ASN A 94 -28.12 4.24 -22.90
C ASN A 94 -26.66 3.97 -22.50
N SER A 95 -26.29 4.38 -21.30
CA SER A 95 -24.94 4.16 -20.77
C SER A 95 -24.99 3.61 -19.36
N ILE A 96 -24.13 2.66 -19.07
CA ILE A 96 -23.84 2.22 -17.70
C ILE A 96 -22.63 3.01 -17.24
N VAL A 97 -22.79 3.76 -16.13
CA VAL A 97 -21.72 4.42 -15.43
C VAL A 97 -21.33 3.57 -14.21
N ARG A 98 -20.04 3.29 -14.09
CA ARG A 98 -19.45 2.64 -12.93
C ARG A 98 -18.42 3.54 -12.30
N VAL A 99 -18.53 3.77 -11.00
CA VAL A 99 -17.57 4.55 -10.22
C VAL A 99 -16.85 3.62 -9.28
N PHE A 100 -15.58 3.39 -9.56
CA PHE A 100 -14.69 2.56 -8.76
C PHE A 100 -13.96 3.44 -7.76
N ILE A 101 -14.09 3.13 -6.47
CA ILE A 101 -13.43 3.85 -5.38
C ILE A 101 -12.36 2.94 -4.79
N PHE A 102 -11.11 3.39 -4.84
CA PHE A 102 -9.94 2.67 -4.39
C PHE A 102 -9.45 3.18 -3.03
N ARG A 103 -8.60 2.42 -2.38
CA ARG A 103 -7.95 2.83 -1.12
C ARG A 103 -6.95 3.95 -1.34
N GLN A 104 -6.24 3.94 -2.47
CA GLN A 104 -5.15 4.85 -2.79
C GLN A 104 -5.27 5.36 -4.22
N THR A 105 -4.77 6.57 -4.46
CA THR A 105 -4.73 7.20 -5.79
C THR A 105 -3.91 6.37 -6.78
N ALA A 106 -2.80 5.77 -6.35
CA ALA A 106 -1.97 4.90 -7.19
C ALA A 106 -2.75 3.67 -7.70
N GLY A 107 -3.59 3.05 -6.86
CA GLY A 107 -4.46 1.95 -7.27
C GLY A 107 -5.50 2.38 -8.30
N ALA A 108 -6.13 3.54 -8.10
CA ALA A 108 -7.07 4.12 -9.05
C ALA A 108 -6.38 4.44 -10.39
N TYR A 109 -5.20 5.05 -10.34
CA TYR A 109 -4.41 5.35 -11.54
C TYR A 109 -4.04 4.06 -12.30
N GLY A 110 -3.56 3.04 -11.58
CA GLY A 110 -3.21 1.76 -12.18
C GLY A 110 -4.41 1.10 -12.87
N TRP A 111 -5.55 1.05 -12.19
CA TRP A 111 -6.78 0.54 -12.78
C TRP A 111 -7.21 1.33 -14.02
N TRP A 112 -7.14 2.65 -13.96
CA TRP A 112 -7.48 3.50 -15.10
C TRP A 112 -6.58 3.27 -16.31
N THR A 113 -5.25 3.15 -16.10
CA THR A 113 -4.30 2.85 -17.20
C THR A 113 -4.54 1.45 -17.77
N PHE A 114 -4.89 0.48 -16.92
CA PHE A 114 -5.23 -0.87 -17.32
C PHE A 114 -6.48 -0.90 -18.21
N VAL A 115 -7.57 -0.26 -17.77
CA VAL A 115 -8.84 -0.18 -18.51
C VAL A 115 -8.70 0.60 -19.81
N ARG A 116 -7.94 1.70 -19.80
CA ARG A 116 -7.65 2.51 -20.98
C ARG A 116 -6.98 1.68 -22.08
N ARG A 117 -6.09 0.81 -21.68
CA ARG A 117 -5.39 -0.09 -22.60
C ARG A 117 -6.28 -1.19 -23.16
N GLU A 118 -7.15 -1.76 -22.34
CA GLU A 118 -8.12 -2.76 -22.77
C GLU A 118 -9.23 -2.18 -23.67
N GLY A 119 -9.23 -0.88 -23.85
CA GLY A 119 -10.24 -0.03 -24.51
C GLY A 119 -11.09 -0.69 -25.58
N GLY A 120 -12.26 -0.12 -25.83
CA GLY A 120 -13.19 -0.59 -26.84
C GLY A 120 -14.07 0.56 -27.33
N ALA A 121 -14.66 0.42 -28.51
CA ALA A 121 -15.64 1.36 -29.01
C ALA A 121 -16.80 1.49 -28.01
N GLY A 122 -17.26 2.72 -27.75
CA GLY A 122 -18.35 2.99 -26.81
C GLY A 122 -17.99 2.92 -25.34
N LYS A 123 -16.70 2.89 -25.00
CA LYS A 123 -16.18 2.93 -23.63
C LYS A 123 -15.31 4.16 -23.41
N SER A 124 -15.50 4.86 -22.31
CA SER A 124 -14.67 5.99 -21.92
C SER A 124 -14.46 6.00 -20.41
N SER A 125 -13.35 6.53 -19.94
CA SER A 125 -13.02 6.57 -18.51
C SER A 125 -12.27 7.85 -18.13
N ARG A 126 -12.42 8.25 -16.85
CA ARG A 126 -11.68 9.34 -16.20
C ARG A 126 -11.21 8.90 -14.83
N GLN A 127 -10.04 9.39 -14.43
CA GLN A 127 -9.50 9.16 -13.10
C GLN A 127 -9.27 10.50 -12.39
N GLN A 128 -9.66 10.59 -11.12
CA GLN A 128 -9.38 11.74 -10.27
C GLN A 128 -9.21 11.28 -8.82
N GLY A 129 -8.03 11.54 -8.24
CA GLY A 129 -7.69 11.03 -6.92
C GLY A 129 -7.86 9.50 -6.84
N PRO A 130 -8.48 8.97 -5.77
CA PRO A 130 -8.68 7.52 -5.61
C PRO A 130 -9.91 6.99 -6.36
N VAL A 131 -10.44 7.72 -7.33
CA VAL A 131 -11.69 7.39 -8.03
C VAL A 131 -11.45 7.23 -9.53
N VAL A 132 -12.05 6.18 -10.11
CA VAL A 132 -12.16 6.00 -11.56
C VAL A 132 -13.62 5.95 -11.94
N ILE A 133 -14.02 6.77 -12.89
CA ILE A 133 -15.35 6.74 -13.52
C ILE A 133 -15.21 6.09 -14.88
N GLU A 134 -16.00 5.07 -15.14
CA GLU A 134 -16.13 4.40 -16.43
C GLU A 134 -17.54 4.54 -16.94
N ALA A 135 -17.71 4.91 -18.19
CA ALA A 135 -18.99 4.92 -18.89
C ALA A 135 -18.92 4.01 -20.11
N VAL A 136 -19.91 3.14 -20.23
CA VAL A 136 -20.02 2.17 -21.34
C VAL A 136 -21.39 2.29 -21.96
N VAL A 137 -21.46 2.41 -23.30
CA VAL A 137 -22.71 2.42 -24.04
C VAL A 137 -23.32 1.02 -24.04
N GLU A 138 -24.59 0.90 -23.64
CA GLU A 138 -25.32 -0.36 -23.71
C GLU A 138 -25.64 -0.70 -25.18
N GLY A 139 -25.35 -1.94 -25.58
CA GLY A 139 -25.58 -2.40 -26.96
C GLY A 139 -24.40 -2.22 -27.91
N SER A 140 -23.29 -1.65 -27.46
CA SER A 140 -22.03 -1.61 -28.22
C SER A 140 -21.28 -2.95 -28.07
N GLY A 141 -21.84 -4.03 -28.61
CA GLY A 141 -21.09 -5.26 -28.86
C GLY A 141 -20.17 -5.09 -30.05
N GLU A 142 -19.32 -6.07 -30.34
CA GLU A 142 -18.36 -6.09 -31.47
C GLU A 142 -18.94 -5.74 -32.84
N SER A 143 -20.27 -5.77 -32.96
CA SER A 143 -21.03 -5.42 -34.19
C SER A 143 -21.39 -3.94 -34.33
N ALA A 144 -21.11 -3.08 -33.37
CA ALA A 144 -21.53 -1.68 -33.37
C ALA A 144 -20.54 -0.73 -34.10
N GLY A 145 -19.59 -1.26 -34.86
CA GLY A 145 -18.46 -0.53 -35.42
C GLY A 145 -18.77 0.40 -36.63
N GLU A 146 -19.89 0.26 -37.30
CA GLU A 146 -20.15 1.03 -38.51
C GLU A 146 -21.49 1.80 -38.41
N GLY A 147 -21.47 3.04 -37.94
CA GLY A 147 -22.62 3.91 -37.99
C GLY A 147 -23.07 4.61 -36.69
N LEU A 148 -22.48 4.25 -35.54
CA LEU A 148 -22.72 4.99 -34.31
C LEU A 148 -21.74 6.16 -34.26
N GLY A 149 -22.23 7.37 -34.54
CA GLY A 149 -21.49 8.60 -34.24
C GLY A 149 -20.93 8.56 -32.84
N GLU A 150 -19.86 9.28 -32.59
CA GLU A 150 -19.16 9.31 -31.31
C GLU A 150 -20.17 9.57 -30.17
N ALA A 151 -20.37 8.59 -29.30
CA ALA A 151 -21.32 8.73 -28.20
C ALA A 151 -20.87 9.87 -27.29
N PRO A 152 -21.77 10.72 -26.81
CA PRO A 152 -21.43 11.90 -26.01
C PRO A 152 -21.00 11.55 -24.58
N LEU A 153 -20.22 10.44 -24.43
CA LEU A 153 -19.74 9.95 -23.13
C LEU A 153 -18.76 10.92 -22.47
N SER A 154 -18.01 11.68 -23.25
CA SER A 154 -17.07 12.67 -22.71
C SER A 154 -17.79 13.72 -21.86
N SER A 155 -18.91 14.26 -22.35
CA SER A 155 -19.69 15.24 -21.59
C SER A 155 -20.26 14.68 -20.30
N LEU A 156 -20.75 13.42 -20.34
CA LEU A 156 -21.21 12.72 -19.13
C LEU A 156 -20.09 12.57 -18.12
N LEU A 157 -18.91 12.09 -18.56
CA LEU A 157 -17.78 11.90 -17.68
C LEU A 157 -17.23 13.21 -17.13
N ASP A 158 -17.15 14.26 -17.93
CA ASP A 158 -16.69 15.58 -17.50
C ASP A 158 -17.61 16.18 -16.44
N ASP A 159 -18.93 16.03 -16.58
CA ASP A 159 -19.89 16.46 -15.57
C ASP A 159 -19.76 15.66 -14.26
N LEU A 160 -19.63 14.35 -14.37
CA LEU A 160 -19.46 13.50 -13.19
C LEU A 160 -18.10 13.71 -12.50
N THR A 161 -17.05 14.01 -13.25
CA THR A 161 -15.71 14.29 -12.70
C THR A 161 -15.71 15.56 -11.85
N LYS A 162 -16.54 16.57 -12.18
CA LYS A 162 -16.69 17.80 -11.36
C LYS A 162 -17.19 17.52 -9.94
N LEU A 163 -17.87 16.38 -9.73
CA LEU A 163 -18.40 15.97 -8.42
C LEU A 163 -17.36 15.27 -7.55
N LEU A 164 -16.21 14.91 -8.14
CA LEU A 164 -15.15 14.23 -7.41
C LEU A 164 -14.35 15.21 -6.54
N PRO A 165 -13.80 14.75 -5.43
CA PRO A 165 -12.87 15.56 -4.66
C PRO A 165 -11.69 15.99 -5.55
N PRO A 166 -11.11 17.17 -5.30
CA PRO A 166 -9.98 17.66 -6.09
C PRO A 166 -8.85 16.63 -6.07
N ASN A 167 -8.19 16.50 -7.22
CA ASN A 167 -7.06 15.60 -7.36
C ASN A 167 -5.83 16.21 -6.69
N ASP A 168 -5.21 15.50 -5.75
CA ASP A 168 -3.94 15.90 -5.15
C ASP A 168 -2.75 15.72 -6.13
N GLY A 169 -3.04 15.39 -7.36
CA GLY A 169 -2.09 15.39 -8.48
C GLY A 169 -1.05 14.25 -8.49
N GLN A 170 -1.25 13.20 -7.72
CA GLN A 170 -0.19 12.21 -7.51
C GLN A 170 -0.32 11.02 -8.47
N THR A 171 0.39 11.12 -9.59
CA THR A 171 0.70 9.96 -10.42
C THR A 171 1.81 9.13 -9.75
N PRO A 172 1.83 7.79 -9.91
CA PRO A 172 2.93 6.96 -9.42
C PRO A 172 4.29 7.47 -9.92
N VAL A 173 5.24 7.61 -9.00
CA VAL A 173 6.54 8.24 -9.25
C VAL A 173 7.32 7.49 -10.33
N LEU A 174 7.20 6.17 -10.38
CA LEU A 174 7.90 5.32 -11.35
C LEU A 174 7.63 5.72 -12.80
N LEU A 175 6.47 6.30 -13.11
CA LEU A 175 6.16 6.82 -14.46
C LEU A 175 7.07 7.96 -14.90
N ALA A 176 7.54 8.79 -13.96
CA ALA A 176 8.46 9.89 -14.27
C ALA A 176 9.87 9.40 -14.66
N HIS A 177 10.18 8.14 -14.39
CA HIS A 177 11.46 7.53 -14.71
C HIS A 177 11.48 6.85 -16.08
N LEU A 178 10.30 6.74 -16.73
CA LEU A 178 10.22 6.23 -18.11
C LEU A 178 10.92 7.19 -19.09
N PRO A 179 11.65 6.67 -20.07
CA PRO A 179 12.10 7.45 -21.22
C PRO A 179 10.91 8.09 -21.94
N GLY A 180 11.00 9.37 -22.23
CA GLY A 180 9.89 10.13 -22.81
C GLY A 180 9.67 9.90 -24.32
N VAL A 181 8.87 10.80 -24.91
CA VAL A 181 8.52 10.76 -26.34
C VAL A 181 9.74 10.88 -27.24
N GLU A 182 10.82 11.51 -26.79
CA GLU A 182 12.10 11.62 -27.50
C GLU A 182 12.82 10.26 -27.63
N ALA A 183 12.46 9.28 -26.80
CA ALA A 183 12.92 7.90 -26.93
C ALA A 183 11.93 7.03 -27.73
N GLY A 184 10.81 7.59 -28.17
CA GLY A 184 9.78 6.89 -28.92
C GLY A 184 8.63 6.35 -28.07
N LEU A 185 8.43 6.85 -26.86
CA LEU A 185 7.28 6.48 -26.02
C LEU A 185 5.97 6.74 -26.78
N VAL A 186 5.14 5.73 -26.88
CA VAL A 186 3.80 5.83 -27.42
C VAL A 186 2.90 6.41 -26.32
N ALA A 187 2.44 7.63 -26.55
CA ALA A 187 1.62 8.34 -25.57
C ALA A 187 0.36 7.51 -25.18
N GLY A 188 0.12 7.39 -23.89
CA GLY A 188 -1.01 6.64 -23.35
C GLY A 188 -0.85 5.11 -23.35
N SER A 189 0.31 4.58 -23.72
CA SER A 189 0.59 3.15 -23.66
C SER A 189 1.07 2.69 -22.29
N GLU A 190 1.44 3.62 -21.44
CA GLU A 190 1.91 3.34 -20.08
C GLU A 190 0.80 2.72 -19.22
N THR A 191 1.15 1.63 -18.54
CA THR A 191 0.26 0.91 -17.62
C THR A 191 0.98 0.69 -16.30
N TYR A 192 0.38 1.16 -15.20
CA TYR A 192 0.90 0.95 -13.86
C TYR A 192 0.27 -0.30 -13.24
N LEU A 193 1.10 -1.23 -12.78
CA LEU A 193 0.70 -2.53 -12.28
C LEU A 193 1.12 -2.69 -10.82
N VAL A 194 0.24 -3.26 -9.99
CA VAL A 194 0.48 -3.41 -8.54
C VAL A 194 0.55 -4.87 -8.08
N GLY A 195 0.23 -5.82 -8.94
CA GLY A 195 0.16 -7.21 -8.54
C GLY A 195 0.37 -8.23 -9.66
N PRO A 196 0.54 -9.51 -9.30
CA PRO A 196 0.81 -10.59 -10.25
C PRO A 196 -0.35 -10.84 -11.22
N LYS A 197 -1.59 -10.64 -10.80
CA LYS A 197 -2.77 -10.90 -11.65
C LYS A 197 -2.91 -9.86 -12.75
N ALA A 198 -2.64 -8.58 -12.43
CA ALA A 198 -2.59 -7.52 -13.41
C ALA A 198 -1.46 -7.75 -14.43
N LEU A 199 -0.26 -8.14 -13.96
CA LEU A 199 0.87 -8.46 -14.84
C LEU A 199 0.61 -9.69 -15.71
N ALA A 200 -0.07 -10.71 -15.19
CA ALA A 200 -0.42 -11.92 -15.94
C ALA A 200 -1.34 -11.67 -17.14
N ARG A 201 -2.00 -10.50 -17.21
CA ARG A 201 -2.82 -10.08 -18.37
C ARG A 201 -2.00 -9.44 -19.47
N ASP A 202 -0.76 -9.05 -19.19
CA ASP A 202 0.11 -8.53 -20.23
C ASP A 202 0.66 -9.68 -21.09
N ALA A 203 0.30 -9.71 -22.37
CA ALA A 203 0.64 -10.81 -23.26
C ALA A 203 2.16 -11.06 -23.37
N LEU A 204 2.99 -10.02 -23.25
CA LEU A 204 4.46 -10.14 -23.34
C LEU A 204 5.09 -10.51 -21.99
N PHE A 205 4.49 -10.08 -20.88
CA PHE A 205 5.10 -10.18 -19.56
C PHE A 205 4.38 -11.14 -18.59
N ALA A 206 3.33 -11.84 -19.02
CA ALA A 206 2.59 -12.79 -18.18
C ALA A 206 3.52 -13.84 -17.52
N GLY A 207 4.50 -14.35 -18.26
CA GLY A 207 5.49 -15.31 -17.75
C GLY A 207 6.48 -14.74 -16.73
N ARG A 208 6.51 -13.42 -16.51
CA ARG A 208 7.43 -12.74 -15.58
C ARG A 208 6.93 -12.71 -14.14
N THR A 209 5.68 -13.09 -13.91
CA THR A 209 5.09 -13.13 -12.56
C THR A 209 5.89 -13.99 -11.59
N SER A 210 6.52 -15.08 -12.05
CA SER A 210 7.37 -15.94 -11.23
C SER A 210 8.76 -15.36 -10.91
N LEU A 211 9.21 -14.35 -11.67
CA LEU A 211 10.52 -13.72 -11.49
C LEU A 211 10.46 -12.55 -10.50
N ILE A 212 9.27 -11.99 -10.31
CA ILE A 212 9.05 -10.80 -9.46
C ILE A 212 8.57 -11.25 -8.09
N GLU A 213 9.24 -10.78 -7.06
CA GLU A 213 8.83 -11.01 -5.68
C GLU A 213 7.80 -9.96 -5.25
N PHE A 214 6.52 -10.33 -5.27
CA PHE A 214 5.42 -9.43 -4.93
C PHE A 214 5.20 -9.22 -3.42
N SER A 215 5.86 -10.01 -2.56
CA SER A 215 5.77 -9.82 -1.11
C SER A 215 6.29 -8.44 -0.65
N GLY A 216 7.26 -7.89 -1.40
CA GLY A 216 7.79 -6.55 -1.19
C GLY A 216 6.95 -5.44 -1.85
N LEU A 217 5.78 -5.74 -2.44
CA LEU A 217 4.93 -4.78 -3.14
C LEU A 217 5.72 -3.87 -4.13
N PRO A 218 6.40 -4.46 -5.11
CA PRO A 218 7.17 -3.68 -6.08
C PRO A 218 6.22 -2.82 -6.93
N ASP A 219 6.66 -1.63 -7.26
CA ASP A 219 6.00 -0.80 -8.27
C ASP A 219 6.41 -1.28 -9.67
N ILE A 220 5.43 -1.43 -10.56
CA ILE A 220 5.66 -1.95 -11.91
C ILE A 220 5.00 -1.03 -12.93
N VAL A 221 5.73 -0.72 -13.99
CA VAL A 221 5.19 0.02 -15.15
C VAL A 221 5.55 -0.71 -16.43
N THR A 222 4.60 -0.79 -17.35
CA THR A 222 4.87 -1.18 -18.74
C THR A 222 4.58 -0.02 -19.68
N ALA A 223 5.34 0.10 -20.77
CA ALA A 223 5.13 1.14 -21.77
C ALA A 223 5.61 0.67 -23.16
N ASP A 224 4.91 1.10 -24.21
CA ASP A 224 5.25 0.79 -25.59
C ASP A 224 6.14 1.90 -26.18
N TYR A 225 7.16 1.49 -26.94
CA TYR A 225 8.07 2.38 -27.62
C TYR A 225 8.06 2.07 -29.12
N ARG A 226 8.11 3.10 -29.96
CA ARG A 226 8.14 2.95 -31.41
C ARG A 226 9.06 4.00 -32.06
N ARG A 227 9.88 3.55 -33.01
CA ARG A 227 10.69 4.42 -33.84
C ARG A 227 10.72 3.87 -35.25
N GLY A 228 9.98 4.48 -36.18
CA GLY A 228 9.81 3.95 -37.53
C GLY A 228 9.18 2.56 -37.53
N ALA A 229 9.89 1.58 -38.10
CA ALA A 229 9.45 0.18 -38.16
C ALA A 229 9.79 -0.63 -36.88
N THR A 230 10.67 -0.10 -36.02
CA THR A 230 11.05 -0.79 -34.78
C THR A 230 10.04 -0.50 -33.68
N SER A 231 9.71 -1.54 -32.91
CA SER A 231 8.81 -1.43 -31.77
C SER A 231 9.29 -2.33 -30.63
N ALA A 232 9.17 -1.83 -29.42
CA ALA A 232 9.50 -2.57 -28.21
C ALA A 232 8.56 -2.19 -27.07
N ARG A 233 8.42 -3.10 -26.11
CA ARG A 233 7.69 -2.89 -24.86
C ARG A 233 8.66 -2.98 -23.72
N LEU A 234 8.64 -1.97 -22.86
CA LEU A 234 9.41 -1.88 -21.63
C LEU A 234 8.57 -2.39 -20.47
N LEU A 235 9.16 -3.24 -19.65
CA LEU A 235 8.72 -3.54 -18.29
C LEU A 235 9.75 -2.97 -17.33
N LEU A 236 9.34 -2.08 -16.46
CA LEU A 236 10.18 -1.47 -15.42
C LEU A 236 9.61 -1.85 -14.05
N VAL A 237 10.42 -2.53 -13.24
CA VAL A 237 10.08 -3.01 -11.90
C VAL A 237 10.96 -2.29 -10.89
N GLU A 238 10.36 -1.58 -9.94
CA GLU A 238 11.07 -0.95 -8.83
C GLU A 238 11.04 -1.82 -7.60
N TYR A 239 12.21 -2.17 -7.09
CA TYR A 239 12.39 -2.88 -5.83
C TYR A 239 12.73 -1.90 -4.71
N HIS A 240 12.33 -2.20 -3.48
CA HIS A 240 12.59 -1.32 -2.32
C HIS A 240 14.07 -1.14 -2.01
N THR A 241 14.93 -2.08 -2.41
CA THR A 241 16.37 -1.99 -2.16
C THR A 241 17.18 -2.42 -3.39
N PRO A 242 18.38 -1.84 -3.60
CA PRO A 242 19.29 -2.29 -4.66
C PRO A 242 19.72 -3.77 -4.52
N GLN A 243 19.75 -4.29 -3.29
CA GLN A 243 20.06 -5.70 -3.02
C GLN A 243 18.97 -6.63 -3.57
N ALA A 244 17.70 -6.32 -3.30
CA ALA A 244 16.57 -7.07 -3.84
C ALA A 244 16.55 -7.02 -5.39
N ALA A 245 16.89 -5.87 -5.99
CA ALA A 245 17.05 -5.76 -7.44
C ALA A 245 18.20 -6.61 -7.97
N THR A 246 19.34 -6.69 -7.24
CA THR A 246 20.48 -7.52 -7.63
C THR A 246 20.15 -9.02 -7.59
N GLU A 247 19.48 -9.47 -6.54
CA GLU A 247 19.04 -10.85 -6.43
C GLU A 247 17.99 -11.21 -7.48
N SER A 248 17.08 -10.28 -7.75
CA SER A 248 16.10 -10.43 -8.81
C SER A 248 16.77 -10.54 -10.18
N LEU A 249 17.76 -9.67 -10.49
CA LEU A 249 18.49 -9.72 -11.77
C LEU A 249 19.02 -11.12 -12.08
N ARG A 250 19.62 -11.80 -11.10
CA ARG A 250 20.11 -13.16 -11.28
C ARG A 250 19.01 -14.13 -11.77
N ARG A 251 17.82 -14.05 -11.19
CA ARG A 251 16.66 -14.86 -11.63
C ARG A 251 16.26 -14.53 -13.07
N TRP A 252 16.30 -13.26 -13.45
CA TRP A 252 15.98 -12.81 -14.80
C TRP A 252 17.02 -13.27 -15.82
N GLU A 253 18.30 -13.26 -15.48
CA GLU A 253 19.39 -13.74 -16.34
C GLU A 253 19.33 -15.27 -16.53
N GLU A 254 19.01 -16.00 -15.46
CA GLU A 254 18.78 -17.45 -15.53
C GLU A 254 17.58 -17.78 -16.43
N ASP A 255 16.50 -17.01 -16.37
CA ASP A 255 15.32 -17.19 -17.22
C ASP A 255 15.64 -16.88 -18.68
N LEU A 256 16.41 -15.81 -18.95
CA LEU A 256 16.91 -15.50 -20.29
C LEU A 256 17.70 -16.65 -20.91
N GLY A 257 18.53 -17.31 -20.12
CA GLY A 257 19.32 -18.46 -20.57
C GLY A 257 18.47 -19.71 -20.88
N ARG A 258 17.34 -19.88 -20.17
CA ARG A 258 16.43 -21.01 -20.34
C ARG A 258 15.41 -20.82 -21.45
N GLN A 259 14.96 -19.59 -21.66
CA GLN A 259 13.91 -19.23 -22.61
C GLN A 259 14.39 -18.11 -23.52
N PRO A 260 15.22 -18.42 -24.52
CA PRO A 260 15.65 -17.44 -25.50
C PRO A 260 14.43 -16.86 -26.24
N ALA A 261 14.49 -15.58 -26.54
CA ALA A 261 13.45 -14.93 -27.33
C ALA A 261 13.33 -15.59 -28.74
N PRO A 262 12.14 -15.60 -29.33
CA PRO A 262 11.98 -15.99 -30.73
C PRO A 262 12.95 -15.18 -31.63
N PRO A 263 13.41 -15.74 -32.75
CA PRO A 263 14.42 -15.09 -33.61
C PRO A 263 14.04 -13.68 -34.07
N GLU A 264 12.75 -13.40 -34.17
CA GLU A 264 12.21 -12.10 -34.60
C GLU A 264 12.09 -11.07 -33.46
N MET A 265 12.33 -11.49 -32.21
CA MET A 265 12.19 -10.65 -31.03
C MET A 265 13.51 -10.56 -30.27
N THR A 266 13.89 -9.34 -29.91
CA THR A 266 14.98 -9.08 -28.98
C THR A 266 14.45 -8.97 -27.58
N ARG A 267 15.13 -9.60 -26.62
CA ARG A 267 14.83 -9.47 -25.20
C ARG A 267 16.11 -9.05 -24.46
N THR A 268 16.08 -7.92 -23.80
CA THR A 268 17.22 -7.37 -23.06
C THR A 268 16.78 -7.01 -21.65
N VAL A 269 17.55 -7.46 -20.66
CA VAL A 269 17.32 -7.12 -19.23
C VAL A 269 18.51 -6.33 -18.72
N LYS A 270 18.24 -5.28 -17.94
CA LYS A 270 19.25 -4.43 -17.32
C LYS A 270 18.81 -3.99 -15.93
N ARG A 271 19.75 -4.01 -14.96
CA ARG A 271 19.54 -3.39 -13.66
C ARG A 271 20.03 -1.94 -13.66
N ILE A 272 19.23 -1.04 -13.13
CA ILE A 272 19.52 0.39 -13.00
C ILE A 272 19.15 0.81 -11.56
N GLY A 273 20.15 0.89 -10.69
CA GLY A 273 19.91 1.15 -9.27
C GLY A 273 19.08 0.03 -8.60
N ASN A 274 17.88 0.37 -8.13
CA ASN A 274 16.90 -0.58 -7.59
C ASN A 274 15.84 -1.00 -8.63
N TYR A 275 16.01 -0.60 -9.91
CA TYR A 275 15.11 -1.01 -10.99
C TYR A 275 15.66 -2.23 -11.74
N ILE A 276 14.74 -3.09 -12.17
CA ILE A 276 14.94 -4.06 -13.24
C ILE A 276 14.14 -3.58 -14.45
N ALA A 277 14.80 -3.40 -15.57
CA ALA A 277 14.21 -3.03 -16.84
C ALA A 277 14.35 -4.19 -17.82
N GLU A 278 13.23 -4.72 -18.34
CA GLU A 278 13.20 -5.65 -19.47
C GLU A 278 12.61 -4.93 -20.68
N LEU A 279 13.33 -4.93 -21.78
CA LEU A 279 12.85 -4.47 -23.07
C LEU A 279 12.67 -5.66 -24.00
N THR A 280 11.45 -5.83 -24.53
CA THR A 280 11.11 -6.96 -25.43
C THR A 280 10.40 -6.42 -26.68
N GLY A 281 10.81 -6.86 -27.85
CA GLY A 281 10.18 -6.46 -29.13
C GLY A 281 11.06 -6.64 -30.35
N ASN A 282 10.56 -6.18 -31.50
CA ASN A 282 11.35 -6.09 -32.73
C ASN A 282 12.17 -4.81 -32.69
N SER A 283 13.32 -4.85 -32.00
CA SER A 283 14.18 -3.69 -31.79
C SER A 283 15.62 -4.01 -32.18
N ASP A 284 16.29 -3.02 -32.77
CA ASP A 284 17.72 -3.09 -32.98
C ASP A 284 18.50 -2.73 -31.71
N GLN A 285 19.80 -3.04 -31.70
CA GLN A 285 20.63 -2.81 -30.52
C GLN A 285 20.74 -1.33 -30.16
N SER A 286 20.72 -0.43 -31.16
CA SER A 286 20.84 1.03 -30.94
C SER A 286 19.58 1.58 -30.27
N PHE A 287 18.40 1.15 -30.71
CA PHE A 287 17.12 1.55 -30.11
C PHE A 287 16.98 1.03 -28.69
N THR A 288 17.37 -0.24 -28.48
CA THR A 288 17.41 -0.85 -27.13
C THR A 288 18.32 -0.09 -26.18
N ALA A 289 19.55 0.24 -26.62
CA ALA A 289 20.52 0.96 -25.81
C ALA A 289 20.05 2.39 -25.49
N ASP A 290 19.42 3.07 -26.45
CA ASP A 290 18.86 4.42 -26.26
C ASP A 290 17.75 4.43 -25.21
N ILE A 291 16.77 3.52 -25.30
CA ILE A 291 15.69 3.42 -24.29
C ILE A 291 16.27 3.10 -22.91
N LEU A 292 17.05 2.02 -22.78
CA LEU A 292 17.59 1.59 -21.48
C LEU A 292 18.61 2.59 -20.89
N GLY A 293 19.26 3.39 -21.74
CA GLY A 293 20.17 4.45 -21.33
C GLY A 293 19.48 5.71 -20.81
N LYS A 294 18.24 5.95 -21.22
CA LYS A 294 17.45 7.11 -20.83
C LYS A 294 16.57 6.87 -19.59
N ILE A 295 16.51 5.64 -19.06
CA ILE A 295 15.81 5.39 -17.80
C ILE A 295 16.53 6.16 -16.70
N ARG A 296 15.81 7.08 -16.06
CA ARG A 296 16.36 7.92 -15.00
C ARG A 296 16.26 7.17 -13.67
N TYR A 297 17.36 7.07 -12.96
CA TYR A 297 17.41 6.61 -11.59
C TYR A 297 17.75 7.78 -10.70
N GLU A 298 16.82 8.17 -9.86
CA GLU A 298 17.05 9.20 -8.85
C GLU A 298 17.03 8.55 -7.46
N GLN A 299 18.20 8.51 -6.83
CA GLN A 299 18.27 8.09 -5.44
C GLN A 299 17.74 9.21 -4.56
N ARG A 300 16.56 9.02 -3.96
CA ARG A 300 16.02 9.97 -2.99
C ARG A 300 16.58 9.67 -1.61
N ILE A 301 17.44 10.56 -1.11
CA ILE A 301 18.00 10.47 0.24
C ILE A 301 17.08 11.27 1.16
N TYR A 302 16.42 10.58 2.09
CA TYR A 302 15.65 11.22 3.16
C TYR A 302 16.54 11.38 4.40
N TRP A 303 16.70 12.60 4.86
CA TRP A 303 17.41 12.88 6.10
C TRP A 303 16.43 12.74 7.26
N ALA A 304 16.58 11.68 8.04
CA ALA A 304 15.80 11.49 9.26
C ALA A 304 16.02 12.69 10.20
N GLY A 305 14.94 13.35 10.63
CA GLY A 305 14.97 14.46 11.60
C GLY A 305 14.86 15.87 11.02
N LYS A 306 14.83 16.07 9.70
CA LYS A 306 14.52 17.40 9.11
C LYS A 306 13.01 17.55 8.89
N LYS A 307 12.49 18.75 9.21
CA LYS A 307 11.11 19.11 8.82
C LYS A 307 11.01 19.16 7.30
N VAL A 308 9.87 18.75 6.74
CA VAL A 308 9.63 18.78 5.29
C VAL A 308 9.83 20.16 4.68
N SER A 309 9.59 21.24 5.47
CA SER A 309 9.89 22.63 5.10
C SER A 309 11.36 22.90 4.81
N ASP A 310 12.28 22.16 5.44
CA ASP A 310 13.71 22.36 5.37
C ASP A 310 14.37 21.57 4.24
N ILE A 311 13.58 20.77 3.52
CA ILE A 311 14.02 20.01 2.35
C ILE A 311 13.91 20.92 1.12
N PRO A 312 14.98 21.11 0.32
CA PRO A 312 14.90 21.88 -0.92
C PRO A 312 13.77 21.37 -1.81
N LEU A 313 13.06 22.26 -2.51
CA LEU A 313 11.88 21.95 -3.32
C LEU A 313 12.10 20.79 -4.30
N GLN A 314 13.31 20.72 -4.87
CA GLN A 314 13.72 19.64 -5.78
C GLN A 314 13.81 18.24 -5.15
N PHE A 315 13.90 18.17 -3.79
CA PHE A 315 13.97 16.92 -3.05
C PHE A 315 12.72 16.68 -2.20
N ARG A 316 11.72 17.58 -2.26
CA ARG A 316 10.47 17.36 -1.53
C ARG A 316 9.73 16.20 -2.18
N PRO A 317 9.31 15.20 -1.39
CA PRO A 317 8.46 14.17 -1.92
C PRO A 317 7.17 14.81 -2.45
N LEU A 318 6.83 14.48 -3.69
CA LEU A 318 5.60 14.95 -4.34
C LEU A 318 4.33 14.40 -3.65
N ASP A 319 4.48 13.41 -2.76
CA ASP A 319 3.37 12.73 -2.11
C ASP A 319 3.22 13.08 -0.64
N SER A 320 2.31 14.00 -0.34
CA SER A 320 1.92 14.33 1.04
C SER A 320 1.15 13.20 1.74
N SER A 321 0.61 12.21 1.00
CA SER A 321 -0.11 11.08 1.57
C SER A 321 0.84 10.03 2.12
N VAL A 322 1.90 9.70 1.39
CA VAL A 322 2.97 8.79 1.87
C VAL A 322 3.68 9.37 3.09
N LEU A 323 3.92 10.70 3.10
CA LEU A 323 4.48 11.37 4.29
C LEU A 323 3.52 11.32 5.47
N ARG A 324 2.22 11.54 5.26
CA ARG A 324 1.21 11.41 6.33
C ARG A 324 1.11 9.98 6.83
N GLU A 325 1.23 9.00 5.97
CA GLU A 325 1.19 7.58 6.34
C GLU A 325 2.48 7.15 7.05
N ALA A 326 3.65 7.58 6.56
CA ALA A 326 4.94 7.36 7.20
C ALA A 326 5.05 8.07 8.56
N THR A 327 4.59 9.33 8.68
CA THR A 327 4.53 10.03 9.97
C THR A 327 3.51 9.41 10.91
N ARG A 328 2.37 8.91 10.42
CA ARG A 328 1.37 8.21 11.21
C ARG A 328 1.90 6.87 11.73
N THR A 329 2.57 6.09 10.88
CA THR A 329 3.23 4.83 11.28
C THR A 329 4.38 5.10 12.25
N GLY A 330 5.20 6.10 12.01
CA GLY A 330 6.26 6.55 12.92
C GLY A 330 5.71 7.00 14.28
N THR A 331 4.61 7.73 14.31
CA THR A 331 3.94 8.17 15.54
C THR A 331 3.41 6.98 16.33
N ILE A 332 2.81 5.98 15.67
CA ILE A 332 2.32 4.76 16.32
C ILE A 332 3.47 3.98 16.97
N ILE A 333 4.61 3.84 16.27
CA ILE A 333 5.79 3.14 16.79
C ILE A 333 6.35 3.89 18.03
N VAL A 334 6.53 5.20 17.94
CA VAL A 334 7.03 6.01 19.05
C VAL A 334 6.07 5.96 20.23
N GLN A 335 4.78 6.07 19.99
CA GLN A 335 3.75 6.00 21.02
C GLN A 335 3.71 4.61 21.69
N SER A 336 3.88 3.54 20.91
CA SER A 336 3.98 2.18 21.45
C SER A 336 5.21 1.99 22.34
N LEU A 337 6.37 2.53 21.94
CA LEU A 337 7.60 2.50 22.74
C LEU A 337 7.45 3.27 24.05
N ILE A 338 6.80 4.42 24.03
CA ILE A 338 6.51 5.22 25.25
C ILE A 338 5.61 4.41 26.19
N TRP A 339 4.56 3.77 25.66
CA TRP A 339 3.67 2.93 26.47
C TRP A 339 4.38 1.72 27.08
N ILE A 340 5.23 1.04 26.31
CA ILE A 340 6.05 -0.07 26.81
C ILE A 340 7.00 0.41 27.91
N GLY A 341 7.65 1.54 27.71
CA GLY A 341 8.53 2.15 28.73
C GLY A 341 7.77 2.49 30.02
N MET A 342 6.58 3.09 29.89
CA MET A 342 5.72 3.44 31.03
C MET A 342 5.23 2.19 31.80
N MET A 343 4.85 1.13 31.08
CA MET A 343 4.46 -0.14 31.68
C MET A 343 5.63 -0.80 32.42
N MET A 344 6.84 -0.74 31.89
CA MET A 344 8.04 -1.25 32.58
C MET A 344 8.29 -0.51 33.90
N ILE A 345 8.16 0.83 33.91
CA ILE A 345 8.31 1.64 35.13
C ILE A 345 7.25 1.27 36.16
N ILE A 346 6.01 1.06 35.76
CA ILE A 346 4.92 0.66 36.64
C ILE A 346 5.16 -0.73 37.24
N ILE A 347 5.57 -1.70 36.41
CA ILE A 347 5.86 -3.06 36.86
C ILE A 347 7.05 -3.07 37.84
N PHE A 348 8.10 -2.31 37.54
CA PHE A 348 9.25 -2.19 38.39
C PHE A 348 8.90 -1.51 39.73
N GLY A 349 8.13 -0.44 39.69
CA GLY A 349 7.62 0.24 40.89
C GLY A 349 6.72 -0.65 41.75
N ALA A 350 5.82 -1.39 41.12
CA ALA A 350 4.97 -2.37 41.81
C ALA A 350 5.80 -3.51 42.44
N GLY A 351 6.81 -4.00 41.74
CA GLY A 351 7.74 -5.00 42.25
C GLY A 351 8.51 -4.54 43.48
N LEU A 352 8.99 -3.29 43.48
CA LEU A 352 9.66 -2.69 44.63
C LEU A 352 8.71 -2.51 45.83
N LEU A 353 7.47 -2.08 45.60
CA LEU A 353 6.48 -1.93 46.64
C LEU A 353 6.13 -3.28 47.27
N VAL A 354 5.80 -4.29 46.46
CA VAL A 354 5.48 -5.63 46.96
C VAL A 354 6.69 -6.25 47.68
N GLY A 355 7.87 -6.16 47.09
CA GLY A 355 9.11 -6.63 47.74
C GLY A 355 9.44 -5.90 49.03
N GLY A 356 9.25 -4.59 49.08
CA GLY A 356 9.46 -3.77 50.26
C GLY A 356 8.45 -4.14 51.39
N ILE A 357 7.16 -4.29 51.05
CA ILE A 357 6.13 -4.70 52.01
C ILE A 357 6.42 -6.12 52.56
N PHE A 358 6.80 -7.05 51.67
CA PHE A 358 7.15 -8.42 52.07
C PHE A 358 8.39 -8.46 52.97
N PHE A 359 9.41 -7.66 52.65
CA PHE A 359 10.61 -7.52 53.46
C PHE A 359 10.30 -6.93 54.86
N TYR A 360 9.51 -5.85 54.88
CA TYR A 360 9.06 -5.22 56.14
C TYR A 360 8.25 -6.18 57.03
N TRP A 361 7.33 -6.93 56.42
CA TRP A 361 6.48 -7.92 57.12
C TRP A 361 7.30 -9.06 57.67
N ARG A 362 8.28 -9.55 56.93
CA ARG A 362 9.22 -10.61 57.37
C ARG A 362 10.06 -10.11 58.55
N ARG A 363 10.58 -8.89 58.48
CA ARG A 363 11.37 -8.31 59.60
C ARG A 363 10.50 -8.11 60.85
N PHE A 364 9.27 -7.67 60.74
CA PHE A 364 8.34 -7.44 61.84
C PHE A 364 7.90 -8.78 62.48
N SER A 365 7.69 -9.81 61.66
CA SER A 365 7.30 -11.14 62.15
C SER A 365 8.45 -11.84 62.91
N GLN A 366 9.69 -11.57 62.57
CA GLN A 366 10.88 -12.10 63.26
C GLN A 366 11.09 -11.42 64.62
N GLN A 367 10.84 -10.13 64.74
CA GLN A 367 10.89 -9.42 66.03
C GLN A 367 9.85 -9.89 67.04
N ARG A 368 8.72 -10.39 66.58
CA ARG A 368 7.65 -10.93 67.49
C ARG A 368 7.89 -12.33 68.00
N LYS A 369 8.82 -13.06 67.39
CA LYS A 369 9.08 -14.48 67.80
C LYS A 369 10.18 -14.67 68.81
N GLY A 370 10.77 -13.58 69.37
CA GLY A 370 11.59 -13.62 70.58
C GLY A 370 12.65 -14.73 70.64
N THR A 371 13.18 -15.19 69.54
CA THR A 371 14.25 -16.16 69.47
C THR A 371 15.51 -15.44 69.03
N ASP A 372 16.46 -15.32 69.97
CA ASP A 372 17.85 -14.92 69.70
C ASP A 372 18.48 -15.94 68.76
N ASN A 373 18.14 -15.87 67.51
CA ASN A 373 18.91 -16.54 66.48
C ASN A 373 19.92 -15.55 65.94
N HIS A 374 21.11 -15.61 66.46
CA HIS A 374 22.30 -15.05 65.82
C HIS A 374 22.24 -15.36 64.31
N PHE A 375 22.07 -14.33 63.53
CA PHE A 375 22.24 -14.45 62.09
C PHE A 375 23.71 -14.69 61.84
N SER A 376 24.04 -15.94 61.63
CA SER A 376 25.34 -16.32 61.02
C SER A 376 25.23 -15.84 59.56
N ASP A 377 25.88 -14.76 59.27
CA ASP A 377 26.20 -14.40 57.87
C ASP A 377 26.85 -15.62 57.22
N GLY A 378 26.31 -16.10 56.12
CA GLY A 378 26.75 -17.30 55.40
C GLY A 378 28.13 -17.18 54.76
N GLY A 379 29.01 -16.41 55.38
CA GLY A 379 30.45 -16.35 55.13
C GLY A 379 31.19 -17.03 56.25
N GLY A 380 30.98 -18.35 56.41
CA GLY A 380 31.80 -19.16 57.34
C GLY A 380 33.24 -19.17 56.86
N SER A 381 34.08 -18.36 57.53
CA SER A 381 35.51 -18.57 57.51
C SER A 381 35.81 -19.89 58.23
N ILE A 382 36.17 -20.93 57.49
CA ILE A 382 36.73 -22.17 58.02
C ILE A 382 38.08 -21.79 58.56
N VAL A 383 38.22 -21.65 59.89
CA VAL A 383 39.51 -21.58 60.55
C VAL A 383 40.01 -23.03 60.68
N LEU A 384 40.90 -23.43 59.79
CA LEU A 384 41.66 -24.66 59.89
C LEU A 384 42.69 -24.45 60.99
N ASN A 385 42.40 -25.02 62.15
CA ASN A 385 43.37 -25.13 63.26
C ASN A 385 44.31 -26.33 62.98
N LEU A 386 45.45 -26.08 62.32
CA LEU A 386 46.52 -27.00 62.17
C LEU A 386 47.31 -27.03 63.53
N HIS A 387 46.94 -27.92 64.40
CA HIS A 387 47.73 -28.21 65.58
C HIS A 387 48.63 -29.41 65.25
N ASP A 388 49.91 -29.13 65.07
CA ASP A 388 50.97 -30.13 65.00
C ASP A 388 51.01 -30.92 66.33
N LYS A 389 50.95 -32.23 66.25
CA LYS A 389 51.38 -33.11 67.30
C LYS A 389 52.65 -33.82 66.83
N GLU A 390 53.72 -33.59 67.62
CA GLU A 390 54.91 -34.42 67.67
C GLU A 390 54.61 -35.90 67.92
#